data_e8373fb5a7831913af7111f553ee991e
#
_entry.id   e8373fb5a7831913af7111f553ee991e
#
_cell.length_a   1.000
_cell.length_b   1.000
_cell.length_c   1.000
_cell.angle_alpha   90.00
_cell.angle_beta   90.00
_cell.angle_gamma   90.00
#
_symmetry.space_group_name_H-M   'P 1'
#
loop_
_entity.id
_entity.type
_entity.pdbx_description
1 polymer ?
#
loop_
_entity_poly.entity_id
_entity_poly.type
_entity_poly.pdbx_seq_one_letter_code
_entity_poly.pdbx_strand_id
1 'polypeptide(L)'
;MKHIILASLCLILAAACNQPEQEMKNEVIENIMARRSIRKYKEQTVARDTLLKIMECGINAPSGQNKQSWEVRVVDSPAILKEMSEAMGQSHPGNDFAKECFRGAPVMVFIARDPSYDFSAYDCGLLAQNIMLSAWSLGVGSVCLGSPVRFLTDNELCKPSVDRLGFSEGYEFCLCIGLGYAEESPEAKPRDMGKVKFVD
;
A
#
# COMPACT_ATOMS: atom_id res chain seq x y z
N MET A 1 -59.69 -31.83 8.89
CA MET A 1 -59.11 -30.99 7.83
C MET A 1 -58.43 -29.72 8.36
N LYS A 2 -58.98 -28.98 9.35
CA LYS A 2 -58.40 -27.72 9.86
C LYS A 2 -57.03 -27.95 10.57
N HIS A 3 -56.77 -29.07 11.21
CA HIS A 3 -55.49 -29.34 11.92
C HIS A 3 -54.35 -29.73 10.97
N ILE A 4 -54.64 -30.28 9.80
CA ILE A 4 -53.64 -30.68 8.79
C ILE A 4 -53.09 -29.44 8.07
N ILE A 5 -53.94 -28.43 7.85
CA ILE A 5 -53.53 -27.14 7.20
C ILE A 5 -52.62 -26.33 8.12
N LEU A 6 -52.84 -26.35 9.45
CA LEU A 6 -52.00 -25.63 10.41
C LEU A 6 -50.60 -26.24 10.53
N ALA A 7 -50.47 -27.58 10.50
CA ALA A 7 -49.18 -28.30 10.54
C ALA A 7 -48.35 -28.05 9.26
N SER A 8 -48.96 -28.01 8.08
CA SER A 8 -48.26 -27.67 6.84
C SER A 8 -47.77 -26.22 6.80
N LEU A 9 -48.50 -25.31 7.38
CA LEU A 9 -48.10 -23.87 7.42
C LEU A 9 -46.90 -23.64 8.38
N CYS A 10 -46.82 -24.36 9.51
CA CYS A 10 -45.67 -24.32 10.43
C CYS A 10 -44.40 -24.92 9.84
N LEU A 11 -44.51 -25.97 9.01
CA LEU A 11 -43.35 -26.57 8.31
C LEU A 11 -42.79 -25.67 7.22
N ILE A 12 -43.59 -24.89 6.54
CA ILE A 12 -43.12 -23.95 5.53
C ILE A 12 -42.43 -22.74 6.17
N LEU A 13 -42.88 -22.28 7.34
CA LEU A 13 -42.21 -21.20 8.09
C LEU A 13 -40.86 -21.61 8.70
N ALA A 14 -40.71 -22.89 9.10
CA ALA A 14 -39.43 -23.38 9.62
C ALA A 14 -38.36 -23.58 8.53
N ALA A 15 -38.77 -23.84 7.29
CA ALA A 15 -37.84 -23.96 6.15
C ALA A 15 -37.29 -22.60 5.66
N ALA A 16 -37.99 -21.48 5.95
CA ALA A 16 -37.56 -20.14 5.54
C ALA A 16 -36.43 -19.57 6.43
N CYS A 17 -36.16 -20.20 7.62
CA CYS A 17 -35.12 -19.71 8.53
C CYS A 17 -33.72 -20.35 8.31
N ASN A 18 -33.57 -21.27 7.35
CA ASN A 18 -32.30 -21.94 7.07
C ASN A 18 -31.82 -21.68 5.63
N GLN A 19 -31.97 -20.46 5.13
CA GLN A 19 -31.14 -20.10 3.96
C GLN A 19 -29.71 -19.93 4.48
N PRO A 20 -28.71 -20.68 3.94
CA PRO A 20 -27.32 -20.38 4.24
C PRO A 20 -27.09 -18.92 3.90
N GLU A 21 -26.52 -18.19 4.84
CA GLU A 21 -26.06 -16.83 4.63
C GLU A 21 -25.19 -16.85 3.37
N GLN A 22 -25.73 -16.33 2.27
CA GLN A 22 -25.01 -16.29 1.01
C GLN A 22 -23.87 -15.30 1.27
N GLU A 23 -22.66 -15.83 1.46
CA GLU A 23 -21.46 -15.06 1.69
C GLU A 23 -21.37 -14.02 0.56
N MET A 24 -21.70 -12.77 0.87
CA MET A 24 -21.78 -11.71 -0.12
C MET A 24 -20.38 -11.47 -0.65
N LYS A 25 -20.10 -11.98 -1.86
CA LYS A 25 -18.85 -11.74 -2.55
C LYS A 25 -18.67 -10.24 -2.72
N ASN A 26 -17.67 -9.66 -2.05
CA ASN A 26 -17.38 -8.25 -2.06
C ASN A 26 -15.95 -8.02 -2.54
N GLU A 27 -15.82 -7.48 -3.74
CA GLU A 27 -14.53 -7.28 -4.40
C GLU A 27 -13.57 -6.41 -3.58
N VAL A 28 -14.07 -5.43 -2.82
CA VAL A 28 -13.25 -4.58 -1.97
C VAL A 28 -12.66 -5.38 -0.82
N ILE A 29 -13.48 -6.20 -0.16
CA ILE A 29 -13.03 -7.07 0.94
C ILE A 29 -12.02 -8.08 0.41
N GLU A 30 -12.32 -8.75 -0.71
CA GLU A 30 -11.43 -9.70 -1.36
C GLU A 30 -10.08 -9.06 -1.69
N ASN A 31 -10.07 -7.87 -2.27
CA ASN A 31 -8.85 -7.13 -2.61
C ASN A 31 -8.00 -6.81 -1.37
N ILE A 32 -8.64 -6.34 -0.28
CA ILE A 32 -7.96 -6.07 1.00
C ILE A 32 -7.34 -7.34 1.57
N MET A 33 -8.10 -8.43 1.59
CA MET A 33 -7.67 -9.71 2.16
C MET A 33 -6.61 -10.41 1.31
N ALA A 34 -6.63 -10.24 0.00
CA ALA A 34 -5.72 -10.87 -0.95
C ALA A 34 -4.38 -10.14 -1.07
N ARG A 35 -4.33 -8.80 -0.86
CA ARG A 35 -3.11 -8.02 -1.04
C ARG A 35 -1.94 -8.56 -0.18
N ARG A 36 -0.77 -8.68 -0.81
CA ARG A 36 0.48 -9.09 -0.16
C ARG A 36 1.58 -8.05 -0.38
N SER A 37 2.57 -8.04 0.50
CA SER A 37 3.81 -7.26 0.30
C SER A 37 4.75 -8.05 -0.60
N ILE A 38 4.95 -7.57 -1.82
CA ILE A 38 5.78 -8.19 -2.86
C ILE A 38 7.19 -7.59 -2.80
N ARG A 39 8.22 -8.44 -2.77
CA ARG A 39 9.64 -8.07 -2.66
C ARG A 39 10.51 -8.71 -3.74
N LYS A 40 9.89 -9.45 -4.67
CA LYS A 40 10.53 -9.96 -5.89
C LYS A 40 9.64 -9.60 -7.07
N TYR A 41 10.23 -9.03 -8.08
CA TYR A 41 9.52 -8.46 -9.21
C TYR A 41 10.05 -9.00 -10.53
N LYS A 42 9.15 -9.16 -11.48
CA LYS A 42 9.50 -9.48 -12.87
C LYS A 42 10.21 -8.31 -13.54
N GLU A 43 11.08 -8.61 -14.50
CA GLU A 43 11.69 -7.62 -15.39
C GLU A 43 10.66 -7.08 -16.40
N GLN A 44 9.59 -6.51 -15.91
CA GLN A 44 8.51 -5.96 -16.70
C GLN A 44 8.18 -4.55 -16.21
N THR A 45 8.16 -3.59 -17.12
CA THR A 45 7.79 -2.21 -16.79
C THR A 45 6.29 -2.09 -16.53
N VAL A 46 5.91 -1.28 -15.55
CA VAL A 46 4.52 -0.88 -15.35
C VAL A 46 4.22 0.31 -16.23
N ALA A 47 3.17 0.20 -17.06
CA ALA A 47 2.79 1.29 -17.97
C ALA A 47 2.44 2.56 -17.19
N ARG A 48 2.83 3.73 -17.71
CA ARG A 48 2.57 5.03 -17.04
C ARG A 48 1.09 5.30 -16.84
N ASP A 49 0.22 4.90 -17.75
CA ASP A 49 -1.23 5.03 -17.58
C ASP A 49 -1.74 4.24 -16.37
N THR A 50 -1.19 3.03 -16.15
CA THR A 50 -1.48 2.23 -14.94
C THR A 50 -0.97 2.94 -13.69
N LEU A 51 0.25 3.48 -13.72
CA LEU A 51 0.80 4.24 -12.59
C LEU A 51 -0.03 5.50 -12.30
N LEU A 52 -0.44 6.25 -13.32
CA LEU A 52 -1.32 7.40 -13.17
C LEU A 52 -2.66 7.01 -12.51
N LYS A 53 -3.26 5.89 -12.94
CA LYS A 53 -4.50 5.40 -12.32
C LYS A 53 -4.33 5.00 -10.86
N ILE A 54 -3.21 4.36 -10.52
CA ILE A 54 -2.86 4.04 -9.13
C ILE A 54 -2.69 5.31 -8.31
N MET A 55 -2.00 6.34 -8.84
CA MET A 55 -1.80 7.61 -8.13
C MET A 55 -3.12 8.38 -7.97
N GLU A 56 -3.98 8.39 -8.99
CA GLU A 56 -5.32 8.97 -8.90
C GLU A 56 -6.14 8.33 -7.75
N CYS A 57 -6.12 7.01 -7.64
CA CYS A 57 -6.75 6.31 -6.50
C CYS A 57 -6.07 6.69 -5.17
N GLY A 58 -4.75 6.82 -5.17
CA GLY A 58 -3.97 7.21 -4.00
C GLY A 58 -4.45 8.54 -3.43
N ILE A 59 -4.45 9.60 -4.25
CA ILE A 59 -4.82 10.96 -3.83
C ILE A 59 -6.30 11.14 -3.47
N ASN A 60 -7.15 10.14 -3.78
CA ASN A 60 -8.53 10.08 -3.28
C ASN A 60 -8.63 9.59 -1.83
N ALA A 61 -7.51 9.35 -1.14
CA ALA A 61 -7.52 9.08 0.29
C ALA A 61 -8.09 10.29 1.06
N PRO A 62 -8.80 10.06 2.17
CA PRO A 62 -9.17 11.15 3.04
C PRO A 62 -7.94 11.78 3.68
N SER A 63 -8.01 13.08 3.96
CA SER A 63 -6.99 13.80 4.71
C SER A 63 -7.62 14.74 5.71
N GLY A 64 -6.95 15.03 6.82
CA GLY A 64 -7.46 15.91 7.84
C GLY A 64 -7.81 17.28 7.27
N GLN A 65 -9.06 17.73 7.42
CA GLN A 65 -9.58 18.98 6.87
C GLN A 65 -9.37 19.12 5.33
N ASN A 66 -9.22 18.01 4.63
CA ASN A 66 -8.86 17.98 3.20
C ASN A 66 -7.58 18.76 2.86
N LYS A 67 -6.62 18.80 3.79
CA LYS A 67 -5.36 19.53 3.59
C LYS A 67 -4.45 18.88 2.57
N GLN A 68 -4.61 17.58 2.32
CA GLN A 68 -3.77 16.83 1.37
C GLN A 68 -2.28 17.09 1.66
N SER A 69 -1.91 16.93 2.94
CA SER A 69 -0.61 17.32 3.51
C SER A 69 0.52 16.36 3.10
N TRP A 70 0.51 15.95 1.83
CA TRP A 70 1.51 15.07 1.22
C TRP A 70 1.98 15.60 -0.12
N GLU A 71 3.18 15.19 -0.49
CA GLU A 71 3.66 15.25 -1.87
C GLU A 71 4.11 13.86 -2.32
N VAL A 72 3.88 13.54 -3.60
CA VAL A 72 4.20 12.23 -4.17
C VAL A 72 5.13 12.41 -5.37
N ARG A 73 6.19 11.60 -5.43
CA ARG A 73 7.08 11.50 -6.60
C ARG A 73 7.17 10.05 -7.03
N VAL A 74 6.98 9.81 -8.30
CA VAL A 74 7.07 8.46 -8.91
C VAL A 74 8.34 8.40 -9.74
N VAL A 75 9.20 7.45 -9.44
CA VAL A 75 10.43 7.18 -10.19
C VAL A 75 10.31 5.83 -10.87
N ASP A 76 10.20 5.84 -12.19
CA ASP A 76 10.12 4.67 -13.08
C ASP A 76 11.38 4.52 -13.97
N SER A 77 12.41 5.28 -13.66
CA SER A 77 13.70 5.24 -14.36
C SER A 77 14.67 4.27 -13.68
N PRO A 78 15.05 3.15 -14.32
CA PRO A 78 16.02 2.21 -13.76
C PRO A 78 17.36 2.86 -13.44
N ALA A 79 17.80 3.84 -14.25
CA ALA A 79 19.06 4.56 -14.05
C ALA A 79 19.04 5.38 -12.74
N ILE A 80 17.94 6.11 -12.48
CA ILE A 80 17.78 6.90 -11.26
C ILE A 80 17.70 5.99 -10.04
N LEU A 81 16.91 4.92 -10.10
CA LEU A 81 16.77 3.98 -8.99
C LEU A 81 18.12 3.29 -8.67
N LYS A 82 18.89 2.94 -9.70
CA LYS A 82 20.23 2.39 -9.51
C LYS A 82 21.17 3.39 -8.84
N GLU A 83 21.21 4.63 -9.32
CA GLU A 83 22.01 5.72 -8.72
C GLU A 83 21.67 5.91 -7.23
N MET A 84 20.39 5.97 -6.89
CA MET A 84 19.91 6.09 -5.51
C MET A 84 20.33 4.89 -4.65
N SER A 85 20.21 3.67 -5.17
CA SER A 85 20.63 2.45 -4.47
C SER A 85 22.15 2.41 -4.23
N GLU A 86 22.94 2.83 -5.20
CA GLU A 86 24.39 2.92 -5.07
C GLU A 86 24.82 3.97 -4.04
N ALA A 87 24.17 5.14 -4.03
CA ALA A 87 24.40 6.18 -3.03
C ALA A 87 24.10 5.68 -1.61
N MET A 88 22.98 4.97 -1.41
CA MET A 88 22.64 4.37 -0.12
C MET A 88 23.66 3.31 0.31
N GLY A 89 24.15 2.47 -0.62
CA GLY A 89 25.18 1.48 -0.33
C GLY A 89 26.50 2.12 0.06
N GLN A 90 26.93 3.17 -0.63
CA GLN A 90 28.16 3.91 -0.35
C GLN A 90 28.09 4.69 0.98
N SER A 91 26.93 5.25 1.30
CA SER A 91 26.73 6.00 2.54
C SER A 91 26.64 5.11 3.79
N HIS A 92 26.44 3.80 3.63
CA HIS A 92 26.30 2.83 4.73
C HIS A 92 27.24 1.62 4.52
N PRO A 93 28.56 1.80 4.55
CA PRO A 93 29.51 0.72 4.30
C PRO A 93 29.34 -0.41 5.33
N GLY A 94 29.35 -1.65 4.86
CA GLY A 94 29.11 -2.84 5.70
C GLY A 94 27.65 -3.17 5.96
N ASN A 95 26.71 -2.42 5.35
CA ASN A 95 25.30 -2.70 5.39
C ASN A 95 24.74 -2.94 3.97
N ASP A 96 24.86 -4.18 3.49
CA ASP A 96 24.40 -4.59 2.16
C ASP A 96 22.91 -4.31 1.95
N PHE A 97 22.13 -4.35 3.04
CA PHE A 97 20.71 -4.05 2.98
C PHE A 97 20.41 -2.60 2.55
N ALA A 98 21.29 -1.64 2.82
CA ALA A 98 21.08 -0.26 2.42
C ALA A 98 20.97 -0.13 0.90
N LYS A 99 21.87 -0.82 0.15
CA LYS A 99 21.85 -0.87 -1.31
C LYS A 99 20.62 -1.60 -1.87
N GLU A 100 20.12 -2.62 -1.16
CA GLU A 100 19.03 -3.49 -1.61
C GLU A 100 17.66 -3.10 -1.06
N CYS A 101 17.56 -1.98 -0.33
CA CYS A 101 16.34 -1.63 0.40
C CYS A 101 15.14 -1.34 -0.50
N PHE A 102 15.33 -1.02 -1.79
CA PHE A 102 14.26 -0.92 -2.79
C PHE A 102 13.71 -2.28 -3.25
N ARG A 103 14.34 -3.40 -2.84
CA ARG A 103 13.90 -4.76 -3.16
C ARG A 103 13.82 -5.05 -4.66
N GLY A 104 14.61 -4.36 -5.49
CA GLY A 104 14.56 -4.53 -6.94
C GLY A 104 13.25 -4.06 -7.59
N ALA A 105 12.45 -3.25 -6.91
CA ALA A 105 11.22 -2.71 -7.46
C ALA A 105 11.51 -1.84 -8.70
N PRO A 106 10.87 -2.10 -9.86
CA PRO A 106 11.10 -1.32 -11.08
C PRO A 106 10.52 0.10 -11.00
N VAL A 107 9.63 0.35 -10.05
CA VAL A 107 9.05 1.66 -9.79
C VAL A 107 9.08 1.93 -8.29
N MET A 108 9.51 3.13 -7.92
CA MET A 108 9.44 3.62 -6.55
C MET A 108 8.53 4.85 -6.46
N VAL A 109 7.62 4.82 -5.52
CA VAL A 109 6.81 5.97 -5.12
C VAL A 109 7.39 6.51 -3.82
N PHE A 110 7.78 7.77 -3.82
CA PHE A 110 8.31 8.50 -2.67
C PHE A 110 7.25 9.46 -2.17
N ILE A 111 6.97 9.44 -0.88
CA ILE A 111 5.93 10.25 -0.24
C ILE A 111 6.59 11.11 0.84
N ALA A 112 6.39 12.43 0.74
CA ALA A 112 6.78 13.39 1.76
C ALA A 112 5.52 13.98 2.42
N ARG A 113 5.67 14.44 3.66
CA ARG A 113 4.62 15.05 4.48
C ARG A 113 4.92 16.51 4.80
N ASP A 114 3.90 17.28 5.05
CA ASP A 114 4.02 18.59 5.68
C ASP A 114 4.14 18.41 7.21
N PRO A 115 5.32 18.58 7.82
CA PRO A 115 5.49 18.38 9.27
C PRO A 115 4.82 19.49 10.11
N SER A 116 4.43 20.60 9.52
CA SER A 116 3.69 21.66 10.22
C SER A 116 2.24 21.27 10.55
N TYR A 117 1.76 20.17 9.96
CA TYR A 117 0.42 19.64 10.20
C TYR A 117 0.48 18.29 10.95
N ASP A 118 -0.05 18.28 12.17
CA ASP A 118 0.05 17.14 13.09
C ASP A 118 -0.50 15.81 12.53
N PHE A 119 -1.49 15.86 11.65
CA PHE A 119 -2.10 14.66 11.05
C PHE A 119 -1.43 14.22 9.74
N SER A 120 -0.42 14.92 9.24
CA SER A 120 0.20 14.64 7.94
C SER A 120 0.74 13.21 7.82
N ALA A 121 1.28 12.64 8.89
CA ALA A 121 1.77 11.25 8.88
C ALA A 121 0.62 10.25 8.72
N TYR A 122 -0.55 10.50 9.32
CA TYR A 122 -1.75 9.68 9.13
C TYR A 122 -2.27 9.82 7.70
N ASP A 123 -2.34 11.03 7.18
CA ASP A 123 -2.73 11.33 5.80
C ASP A 123 -1.86 10.56 4.80
N CYS A 124 -0.52 10.57 4.97
CA CYS A 124 0.42 9.79 4.16
C CYS A 124 0.17 8.28 4.25
N GLY A 125 -0.18 7.76 5.43
CA GLY A 125 -0.53 6.35 5.62
C GLY A 125 -1.80 5.95 4.86
N LEU A 126 -2.83 6.80 4.90
CA LEU A 126 -4.09 6.59 4.17
C LEU A 126 -3.87 6.64 2.65
N LEU A 127 -3.12 7.62 2.16
CA LEU A 127 -2.68 7.72 0.76
C LEU A 127 -1.93 6.45 0.33
N ALA A 128 -0.95 6.01 1.11
CA ALA A 128 -0.14 4.83 0.81
C ALA A 128 -1.00 3.56 0.74
N GLN A 129 -1.97 3.40 1.63
CA GLN A 129 -2.88 2.25 1.60
C GLN A 129 -3.73 2.24 0.34
N ASN A 130 -4.29 3.39 -0.08
CA ASN A 130 -5.04 3.49 -1.33
C ASN A 130 -4.18 3.14 -2.55
N ILE A 131 -2.92 3.63 -2.61
CA ILE A 131 -1.96 3.28 -3.66
C ILE A 131 -1.75 1.75 -3.71
N MET A 132 -1.52 1.10 -2.57
CA MET A 132 -1.25 -0.33 -2.52
C MET A 132 -2.47 -1.19 -2.87
N LEU A 133 -3.68 -0.77 -2.48
CA LEU A 133 -4.91 -1.49 -2.81
C LEU A 133 -5.27 -1.35 -4.30
N SER A 134 -5.15 -0.15 -4.85
CA SER A 134 -5.39 0.08 -6.28
C SER A 134 -4.35 -0.61 -7.16
N ALA A 135 -3.07 -0.62 -6.75
CA ALA A 135 -2.05 -1.39 -7.44
C ALA A 135 -2.42 -2.87 -7.49
N TRP A 136 -2.80 -3.46 -6.35
CA TRP A 136 -3.18 -4.87 -6.26
C TRP A 136 -4.39 -5.21 -7.15
N SER A 137 -5.43 -4.37 -7.16
CA SER A 137 -6.61 -4.56 -8.02
C SER A 137 -6.30 -4.49 -9.52
N LEU A 138 -5.20 -3.81 -9.89
CA LEU A 138 -4.70 -3.71 -11.26
C LEU A 138 -3.60 -4.75 -11.58
N GLY A 139 -3.40 -5.75 -10.70
CA GLY A 139 -2.40 -6.80 -10.89
C GLY A 139 -0.95 -6.36 -10.64
N VAL A 140 -0.74 -5.18 -10.06
CA VAL A 140 0.59 -4.66 -9.70
C VAL A 140 0.88 -4.94 -8.24
N GLY A 141 1.96 -5.68 -7.98
CA GLY A 141 2.46 -5.96 -6.64
C GLY A 141 3.05 -4.71 -5.99
N SER A 142 2.98 -4.63 -4.66
CA SER A 142 3.49 -3.49 -3.91
C SER A 142 4.13 -3.89 -2.59
N VAL A 143 5.04 -3.05 -2.09
CA VAL A 143 5.56 -3.12 -0.73
C VAL A 143 5.76 -1.73 -0.14
N CYS A 144 5.27 -1.51 1.08
CA CYS A 144 5.56 -0.29 1.84
C CYS A 144 6.92 -0.41 2.52
N LEU A 145 7.77 0.59 2.36
CA LEU A 145 9.17 0.61 2.78
C LEU A 145 9.47 1.88 3.59
N GLY A 146 9.85 1.70 4.85
CA GLY A 146 10.35 2.80 5.71
C GLY A 146 11.88 2.95 5.66
N SER A 147 12.60 1.84 5.43
CA SER A 147 14.07 1.86 5.46
C SER A 147 14.73 2.81 4.45
N PRO A 148 14.24 2.94 3.19
CA PRO A 148 14.83 3.89 2.25
C PRO A 148 14.79 5.34 2.73
N VAL A 149 13.75 5.73 3.46
CA VAL A 149 13.65 7.08 4.04
C VAL A 149 14.87 7.36 4.90
N ARG A 150 15.14 6.49 5.86
CA ARG A 150 16.29 6.62 6.76
C ARG A 150 17.61 6.65 6.00
N PHE A 151 17.84 5.67 5.10
CA PHE A 151 19.11 5.59 4.37
C PHE A 151 19.35 6.77 3.42
N LEU A 152 18.31 7.37 2.88
CA LEU A 152 18.41 8.54 2.00
C LEU A 152 18.60 9.84 2.77
N THR A 153 18.11 9.94 4.01
CA THR A 153 18.15 11.18 4.80
C THR A 153 19.30 11.25 5.80
N ASP A 154 19.89 10.13 6.20
CA ASP A 154 20.91 10.07 7.25
C ASP A 154 22.32 10.48 6.78
N ASN A 155 22.53 10.72 5.47
CA ASN A 155 23.89 10.94 4.94
C ASN A 155 23.90 11.92 3.75
N GLU A 156 24.85 12.86 3.78
CA GLU A 156 25.06 13.88 2.73
C GLU A 156 25.32 13.28 1.33
N LEU A 157 25.89 12.06 1.23
CA LEU A 157 26.10 11.39 -0.06
C LEU A 157 24.78 11.10 -0.78
N CYS A 158 23.69 10.94 -0.05
CA CYS A 158 22.36 10.70 -0.64
C CYS A 158 21.60 12.00 -0.96
N LYS A 159 22.08 13.15 -0.49
CA LYS A 159 21.43 14.44 -0.68
C LYS A 159 21.09 14.75 -2.16
N PRO A 160 22.00 14.57 -3.15
CA PRO A 160 21.67 14.82 -4.55
C PRO A 160 20.51 13.96 -5.06
N SER A 161 20.38 12.74 -4.55
CA SER A 161 19.27 11.84 -4.90
C SER A 161 17.94 12.33 -4.31
N VAL A 162 17.96 12.83 -3.08
CA VAL A 162 16.77 13.40 -2.42
C VAL A 162 16.36 14.73 -3.08
N ASP A 163 17.34 15.61 -3.34
CA ASP A 163 17.11 16.91 -4.00
C ASP A 163 16.48 16.72 -5.39
N ARG A 164 16.86 15.67 -6.12
CA ARG A 164 16.27 15.32 -7.42
C ARG A 164 14.78 15.02 -7.34
N LEU A 165 14.27 14.53 -6.20
CA LEU A 165 12.84 14.29 -6.03
C LEU A 165 12.04 15.60 -6.05
N GLY A 166 12.67 16.74 -5.73
CA GLY A 166 12.07 18.07 -5.84
C GLY A 166 10.82 18.23 -4.98
N PHE A 167 10.85 17.74 -3.74
CA PHE A 167 9.82 18.05 -2.76
C PHE A 167 9.89 19.52 -2.39
N SER A 168 8.75 20.13 -2.07
CA SER A 168 8.66 21.52 -1.61
C SER A 168 9.48 21.74 -0.34
N GLU A 169 10.00 22.95 -0.19
CA GLU A 169 10.73 23.33 1.02
C GLU A 169 9.86 23.11 2.27
N GLY A 170 10.46 22.55 3.31
CA GLY A 170 9.79 22.23 4.56
C GLY A 170 9.08 20.86 4.57
N TYR A 171 8.91 20.21 3.42
CA TYR A 171 8.37 18.84 3.41
C TYR A 171 9.41 17.83 3.87
N GLU A 172 8.96 16.86 4.65
CA GLU A 172 9.81 15.76 5.17
C GLU A 172 9.47 14.45 4.49
N PHE A 173 10.51 13.71 4.14
CA PHE A 173 10.39 12.38 3.58
C PHE A 173 9.71 11.44 4.59
N CYS A 174 8.61 10.77 4.20
CA CYS A 174 7.77 10.01 5.12
C CYS A 174 7.86 8.49 4.90
N LEU A 175 7.60 8.03 3.68
CA LEU A 175 7.66 6.62 3.33
C LEU A 175 7.81 6.40 1.82
N CYS A 176 8.16 5.16 1.44
CA CYS A 176 8.24 4.74 0.06
C CYS A 176 7.33 3.54 -0.22
N ILE A 177 6.95 3.38 -1.48
CA ILE A 177 6.26 2.18 -1.97
C ILE A 177 7.01 1.68 -3.20
N GLY A 178 7.47 0.41 -3.15
CA GLY A 178 7.93 -0.30 -4.34
C GLY A 178 6.73 -0.87 -5.09
N LEU A 179 6.71 -0.71 -6.42
CA LEU A 179 5.68 -1.22 -7.31
C LEU A 179 6.31 -2.03 -8.46
N GLY A 180 5.63 -3.09 -8.89
CA GLY A 180 6.02 -3.92 -10.03
C GLY A 180 5.19 -5.19 -10.14
N TYR A 181 5.30 -5.92 -11.24
CA TYR A 181 4.63 -7.21 -11.38
C TYR A 181 5.30 -8.26 -10.52
N ALA A 182 4.51 -8.98 -9.72
CA ALA A 182 5.02 -9.94 -8.75
C ALA A 182 5.70 -11.16 -9.42
N GLU A 183 6.89 -11.53 -8.92
CA GLU A 183 7.59 -12.79 -9.22
C GLU A 183 7.53 -13.77 -8.03
N GLU A 184 6.75 -13.44 -7.01
CA GLU A 184 6.52 -14.26 -5.83
C GLU A 184 5.05 -14.27 -5.45
N SER A 185 4.62 -15.28 -4.70
CA SER A 185 3.27 -15.38 -4.14
C SER A 185 3.37 -15.71 -2.65
N PRO A 186 3.69 -14.73 -1.80
CA PRO A 186 3.86 -14.96 -0.38
C PRO A 186 2.53 -15.27 0.31
N GLU A 187 2.57 -16.20 1.26
CA GLU A 187 1.43 -16.54 2.10
C GLU A 187 0.98 -15.36 3.00
N ALA A 188 -0.30 -15.40 3.36
CA ALA A 188 -0.83 -14.44 4.32
C ALA A 188 -0.26 -14.74 5.71
N LYS A 189 0.34 -13.73 6.33
CA LYS A 189 0.73 -13.83 7.74
C LYS A 189 -0.51 -13.69 8.63
N PRO A 190 -0.58 -14.42 9.76
CA PRO A 190 -1.71 -14.35 10.68
C PRO A 190 -1.90 -12.92 11.21
N ARG A 191 -3.13 -12.57 11.51
CA ARG A 191 -3.52 -11.33 12.17
C ARG A 191 -4.16 -11.66 13.52
N ASP A 192 -3.81 -10.89 14.52
CA ASP A 192 -4.29 -11.06 15.89
C ASP A 192 -5.60 -10.29 16.09
N MET A 193 -6.72 -11.00 15.96
CA MET A 193 -8.05 -10.44 16.22
C MET A 193 -8.31 -10.17 17.70
N GLY A 194 -7.51 -10.73 18.61
CA GLY A 194 -7.58 -10.44 20.04
C GLY A 194 -7.25 -8.99 20.40
N LYS A 195 -6.66 -8.23 19.45
CA LYS A 195 -6.43 -6.78 19.59
C LYS A 195 -7.67 -5.92 19.29
N VAL A 196 -8.74 -6.52 18.80
CA VAL A 196 -10.02 -5.83 18.54
C VAL A 196 -10.99 -6.22 19.65
N LYS A 197 -11.55 -5.24 20.34
CA LYS A 197 -12.51 -5.43 21.42
C LYS A 197 -13.67 -4.45 21.23
N PHE A 198 -14.89 -4.96 21.45
CA PHE A 198 -16.05 -4.11 21.64
C PHE A 198 -16.06 -3.64 23.10
N VAL A 199 -16.40 -2.39 23.31
CA VAL A 199 -16.57 -1.80 24.64
C VAL A 199 -18.05 -1.51 24.79
N ASP A 200 -18.69 -2.27 25.69
CA ASP A 200 -20.12 -2.19 26.01
C ASP A 200 -20.36 -1.28 27.21
#